data_c206a62b39c098615fe9d398ac4af2f9
#
_entry.id   c206a62b39c098615fe9d398ac4af2f9
#
_cell.length_a   1.000
_cell.length_b   1.000
_cell.length_c   1.000
_cell.angle_alpha   90.00
_cell.angle_beta   90.00
_cell.angle_gamma   90.00
#
_symmetry.space_group_name_H-M   'P 1'
#
loop_
_entity.id
_entity.type
_entity.pdbx_description
1 polymer ?
#
loop_
_entity_poly.entity_id
_entity_poly.type
_entity_poly.pdbx_seq_one_letter_code
_entity_poly.pdbx_strand_id
1 'polypeptide(L)'
;MKRILLPALSALVCITMHAQPQFSQPHGLYDGGSLTVAITPNDATAAIRYTTDGSEPTMSSRQYTAPLTLTETTVLRAVEVVGGALSPIATASYIFTNSVLNQPDYPAGYPTEWGSYTREWGIAIADYGMDPEMTGNVTLRPKIVEGLKSLPILSIVSDKDNFFSHENDPDRGGIYIFTGPPVGDGTGHGWTRPASVEIFGRGHDHSTTCGIRLHGGHGRLAEKNPKHSFRLVFKEMYGPKTLKYPLFGEDEPQEFDQLVLRCHFGNAWQHWDENNRRMAQYTRDVWARRMQRKMGHTAVNALYVHLFLNGMYWGLYNIAERVDDQYGHDHLGGKKADIDVIKVEEDGGNHIEASEGTLDAWQQMTETAARAANDAYYQKLDTLLDIDNFIDYMLINHYAGNTDWAHHNWYAIRRHNNDSESSQGFRFLCWDSEVIFVNVQENNLRKNDGVQSPTGIFQSLLQNPAFARRYQRRAKELLADDGLLGRQSVVAVWDSLYNTISMALYDEAARWGDYRRDVHPYQHRGQLYTVDDHYMAERQRLLTSYFPYRSKNVLKQILAYVDVDDTGIGSASAAQAQPDNSPYYNLNGQQVAHPGRGVYIHNGKKIIIK
;
A
#
# COMPACT_ATOMS: atom_id res chain seq x y z
N MET A 1 43.23 29.74 -51.65
CA MET A 1 41.98 29.03 -51.39
C MET A 1 41.24 29.75 -50.25
N LYS A 2 40.24 30.54 -50.61
CA LYS A 2 39.43 31.29 -49.65
C LYS A 2 38.34 30.36 -49.14
N ARG A 3 38.31 30.07 -47.82
CA ARG A 3 37.19 29.34 -47.16
C ARG A 3 36.07 30.35 -46.93
N ILE A 4 34.91 30.06 -47.49
CA ILE A 4 33.66 30.77 -47.24
C ILE A 4 33.05 30.14 -46.02
N LEU A 5 32.93 30.86 -44.88
CA LEU A 5 32.11 30.50 -43.75
C LEU A 5 30.65 30.88 -44.05
N LEU A 6 29.75 29.91 -44.15
CA LEU A 6 28.31 30.14 -44.04
C LEU A 6 27.93 30.29 -42.56
N PRO A 7 27.15 31.30 -42.17
CA PRO A 7 26.58 31.36 -40.86
C PRO A 7 25.38 30.37 -40.76
N ALA A 8 25.46 29.41 -39.83
CA ALA A 8 24.33 28.60 -39.47
C ALA A 8 23.31 29.49 -38.72
N LEU A 9 22.17 29.72 -39.34
CA LEU A 9 21.04 30.42 -38.74
C LEU A 9 20.33 29.40 -37.81
N SER A 10 20.64 29.41 -36.49
CA SER A 10 19.90 28.68 -35.51
C SER A 10 18.54 29.34 -35.35
N ALA A 11 17.49 28.74 -35.92
CA ALA A 11 16.12 29.11 -35.61
C ALA A 11 15.83 28.72 -34.14
N LEU A 12 15.80 29.70 -33.27
CA LEU A 12 15.31 29.56 -31.91
C LEU A 12 13.81 29.31 -32.00
N VAL A 13 13.38 28.05 -31.94
CA VAL A 13 11.97 27.70 -31.79
C VAL A 13 11.60 28.12 -30.37
N CYS A 14 11.01 29.29 -30.23
CA CYS A 14 10.36 29.74 -29.01
C CYS A 14 9.13 28.83 -28.83
N ILE A 15 9.23 27.75 -28.03
CA ILE A 15 8.07 27.00 -27.58
C ILE A 15 7.34 27.94 -26.61
N THR A 16 6.38 28.68 -27.11
CA THR A 16 5.40 29.36 -26.26
C THR A 16 4.62 28.27 -25.56
N MET A 17 4.86 28.08 -24.27
CA MET A 17 4.01 27.25 -23.44
C MET A 17 2.63 27.91 -23.42
N HIS A 18 1.70 27.39 -24.20
CA HIS A 18 0.32 27.84 -24.19
C HIS A 18 -0.29 27.38 -22.86
N ALA A 19 -0.94 28.27 -22.11
CA ALA A 19 -1.67 27.91 -20.93
C ALA A 19 -2.96 27.16 -21.34
N GLN A 20 -3.47 26.30 -20.46
CA GLN A 20 -4.71 25.54 -20.69
C GLN A 20 -5.96 26.43 -20.46
N PRO A 21 -7.09 26.18 -21.13
CA PRO A 21 -8.33 26.92 -20.91
C PRO A 21 -8.84 26.76 -19.48
N GLN A 22 -9.65 27.70 -19.00
CA GLN A 22 -10.20 27.72 -17.64
C GLN A 22 -11.70 27.46 -17.64
N PHE A 23 -12.18 26.73 -16.63
CA PHE A 23 -13.61 26.47 -16.40
C PHE A 23 -14.15 27.42 -15.35
N SER A 24 -15.37 27.92 -15.55
CA SER A 24 -16.04 28.86 -14.63
C SER A 24 -16.49 28.21 -13.31
N GLN A 25 -16.59 26.90 -13.26
CA GLN A 25 -16.97 26.13 -12.09
C GLN A 25 -15.82 25.19 -11.70
N PRO A 26 -15.54 25.00 -10.41
CA PRO A 26 -14.57 24.01 -9.96
C PRO A 26 -15.06 22.59 -10.26
N HIS A 27 -14.13 21.63 -10.38
CA HIS A 27 -14.49 20.22 -10.30
C HIS A 27 -15.08 19.92 -8.92
N GLY A 28 -15.87 18.85 -8.80
CA GLY A 28 -16.49 18.57 -7.50
C GLY A 28 -17.68 17.62 -7.56
N LEU A 29 -18.22 17.35 -6.35
CA LEU A 29 -19.46 16.61 -6.13
C LEU A 29 -20.62 17.59 -5.99
N TYR A 30 -21.67 17.40 -6.77
CA TYR A 30 -22.84 18.28 -6.88
C TYR A 30 -24.13 17.53 -6.54
N ASP A 31 -24.91 18.08 -5.64
CA ASP A 31 -26.25 17.55 -5.28
C ASP A 31 -27.37 18.14 -6.15
N GLY A 32 -27.10 19.24 -6.86
CA GLY A 32 -28.10 19.99 -7.61
C GLY A 32 -28.50 19.37 -8.96
N GLY A 33 -29.63 19.80 -9.51
CA GLY A 33 -30.17 19.25 -10.76
C GLY A 33 -29.48 19.71 -12.05
N SER A 34 -28.71 20.82 -12.03
CA SER A 34 -27.99 21.33 -13.19
C SER A 34 -26.88 22.30 -12.80
N LEU A 35 -25.82 22.33 -13.61
CA LEU A 35 -24.66 23.20 -13.46
C LEU A 35 -24.34 23.86 -14.82
N THR A 36 -24.18 25.19 -14.84
CA THR A 36 -23.73 25.88 -16.05
C THR A 36 -22.24 26.14 -15.99
N VAL A 37 -21.49 25.64 -16.97
CA VAL A 37 -20.03 25.77 -17.06
C VAL A 37 -19.66 26.55 -18.32
N ALA A 38 -18.97 27.69 -18.12
CA ALA A 38 -18.32 28.41 -19.22
C ALA A 38 -16.86 27.99 -19.32
N ILE A 39 -16.32 27.97 -20.54
CA ILE A 39 -14.91 27.70 -20.83
C ILE A 39 -14.29 28.99 -21.36
N THR A 40 -13.25 29.46 -20.70
CA THR A 40 -12.55 30.71 -21.04
C THR A 40 -11.16 30.38 -21.56
N PRO A 41 -10.77 30.82 -22.78
CA PRO A 41 -9.44 30.67 -23.28
C PRO A 41 -8.48 31.64 -22.55
N ASN A 42 -7.19 31.28 -22.45
CA ASN A 42 -6.14 32.22 -22.04
C ASN A 42 -5.76 33.17 -23.19
N ASP A 43 -5.72 32.66 -24.41
CA ASP A 43 -5.59 33.50 -25.60
C ASP A 43 -6.99 33.87 -26.11
N ALA A 44 -7.37 35.14 -26.00
CA ALA A 44 -8.68 35.62 -26.42
C ALA A 44 -9.01 35.37 -27.91
N THR A 45 -8.05 35.02 -28.74
CA THR A 45 -8.21 34.70 -30.16
C THR A 45 -8.32 33.18 -30.41
N ALA A 46 -8.05 32.36 -29.41
CA ALA A 46 -8.05 30.91 -29.55
C ALA A 46 -9.47 30.34 -29.69
N ALA A 47 -9.62 29.40 -30.59
CA ALA A 47 -10.80 28.53 -30.60
C ALA A 47 -10.64 27.42 -29.54
N ILE A 48 -11.72 27.09 -28.81
CA ILE A 48 -11.70 26.01 -27.84
C ILE A 48 -12.32 24.77 -28.48
N ARG A 49 -11.63 23.61 -28.28
CA ARG A 49 -12.17 22.27 -28.56
C ARG A 49 -12.38 21.54 -27.25
N TYR A 50 -13.50 20.79 -27.16
CA TYR A 50 -13.83 20.08 -25.92
C TYR A 50 -14.52 18.74 -26.15
N THR A 51 -14.46 17.88 -25.11
CA THR A 51 -15.18 16.63 -24.97
C THR A 51 -15.89 16.59 -23.61
N THR A 52 -16.90 15.75 -23.46
CA THR A 52 -17.69 15.60 -22.21
C THR A 52 -17.73 14.16 -21.68
N ASP A 53 -16.99 13.26 -22.31
CA ASP A 53 -16.94 11.83 -22.05
C ASP A 53 -15.57 11.34 -21.54
N GLY A 54 -14.65 12.28 -21.24
CA GLY A 54 -13.30 11.98 -20.79
C GLY A 54 -12.30 11.67 -21.90
N SER A 55 -12.72 11.61 -23.18
CA SER A 55 -11.80 11.46 -24.31
C SER A 55 -10.92 12.69 -24.50
N GLU A 56 -9.74 12.51 -25.11
CA GLU A 56 -8.85 13.65 -25.41
C GLU A 56 -9.43 14.54 -26.49
N PRO A 57 -9.51 15.87 -26.22
CA PRO A 57 -9.93 16.82 -27.26
C PRO A 57 -8.90 16.88 -28.40
N THR A 58 -9.38 16.80 -29.63
CA THR A 58 -8.59 16.89 -30.86
C THR A 58 -9.01 18.09 -31.70
N MET A 59 -8.31 18.34 -32.79
CA MET A 59 -8.72 19.38 -33.77
C MET A 59 -10.12 19.15 -34.35
N SER A 60 -10.59 17.90 -34.38
CA SER A 60 -11.93 17.52 -34.86
C SER A 60 -13.00 17.50 -33.77
N SER A 61 -12.63 17.64 -32.49
CA SER A 61 -13.58 17.67 -31.40
C SER A 61 -14.50 18.89 -31.47
N ARG A 62 -15.63 18.82 -30.77
CA ARG A 62 -16.65 19.85 -30.76
C ARG A 62 -16.07 21.22 -30.40
N GLN A 63 -16.45 22.26 -31.18
CA GLN A 63 -16.04 23.63 -30.88
C GLN A 63 -16.95 24.23 -29.81
N TYR A 64 -16.35 24.86 -28.81
CA TYR A 64 -17.08 25.60 -27.79
C TYR A 64 -17.60 26.93 -28.35
N THR A 65 -18.88 27.21 -28.19
CA THR A 65 -19.55 28.42 -28.68
C THR A 65 -20.44 29.10 -27.64
N ALA A 66 -20.85 28.39 -26.59
CA ALA A 66 -21.70 28.88 -25.53
C ALA A 66 -21.51 28.04 -24.24
N PRO A 67 -21.87 28.59 -23.07
CA PRO A 67 -21.85 27.83 -21.81
C PRO A 67 -22.60 26.52 -21.89
N LEU A 68 -22.03 25.48 -21.26
CA LEU A 68 -22.57 24.13 -21.20
C LEU A 68 -23.49 24.00 -19.98
N THR A 69 -24.67 23.44 -20.14
CA THR A 69 -25.53 23.06 -19.04
C THR A 69 -25.39 21.57 -18.80
N LEU A 70 -24.81 21.19 -17.64
CA LEU A 70 -24.60 19.82 -17.22
C LEU A 70 -25.73 19.42 -16.27
N THR A 71 -26.34 18.27 -16.49
CA THR A 71 -27.45 17.72 -15.68
C THR A 71 -27.12 16.33 -15.11
N GLU A 72 -25.96 15.78 -15.49
CA GLU A 72 -25.47 14.47 -15.09
C GLU A 72 -23.94 14.52 -14.96
N THR A 73 -23.36 13.49 -14.33
CA THR A 73 -21.90 13.39 -14.18
C THR A 73 -21.23 13.55 -15.55
N THR A 74 -20.34 14.52 -15.62
CA THR A 74 -19.67 14.92 -16.85
C THR A 74 -18.18 15.11 -16.59
N VAL A 75 -17.34 14.47 -17.39
CA VAL A 75 -15.91 14.72 -17.42
C VAL A 75 -15.60 15.64 -18.59
N LEU A 76 -15.42 16.92 -18.29
CA LEU A 76 -15.15 17.97 -19.28
C LEU A 76 -13.64 18.07 -19.49
N ARG A 77 -13.21 17.89 -20.75
CA ARG A 77 -11.82 18.14 -21.17
C ARG A 77 -11.81 19.19 -22.29
N ALA A 78 -10.88 20.12 -22.24
CA ALA A 78 -10.79 21.20 -23.22
C ALA A 78 -9.35 21.57 -23.55
N VAL A 79 -9.14 22.05 -24.78
CA VAL A 79 -7.89 22.58 -25.30
C VAL A 79 -8.13 23.88 -26.07
N GLU A 80 -7.14 24.73 -26.09
CA GLU A 80 -7.08 25.90 -27.00
C GLU A 80 -6.42 25.52 -28.32
N VAL A 81 -6.89 26.09 -29.39
CA VAL A 81 -6.27 25.97 -30.73
C VAL A 81 -5.64 27.30 -31.08
N VAL A 82 -4.30 27.36 -31.02
CA VAL A 82 -3.54 28.57 -31.31
C VAL A 82 -2.54 28.27 -32.43
N GLY A 83 -2.61 29.00 -33.53
CA GLY A 83 -1.71 28.80 -34.66
C GLY A 83 -1.73 27.39 -35.27
N GLY A 84 -2.81 26.64 -35.10
CA GLY A 84 -2.94 25.25 -35.56
C GLY A 84 -2.34 24.20 -34.63
N ALA A 85 -1.90 24.59 -33.45
CA ALA A 85 -1.43 23.67 -32.37
C ALA A 85 -2.44 23.64 -31.24
N LEU A 86 -2.47 22.50 -30.51
CA LEU A 86 -3.28 22.31 -29.31
C LEU A 86 -2.50 22.70 -28.05
N SER A 87 -3.17 23.40 -27.12
CA SER A 87 -2.64 23.63 -25.77
C SER A 87 -2.58 22.33 -24.94
N PRO A 88 -1.96 22.35 -23.74
CA PRO A 88 -2.21 21.33 -22.73
C PRO A 88 -3.70 21.22 -22.41
N ILE A 89 -4.13 19.99 -22.02
CA ILE A 89 -5.54 19.69 -21.76
C ILE A 89 -5.93 20.20 -20.36
N ALA A 90 -7.00 20.99 -20.27
CA ALA A 90 -7.71 21.22 -19.01
C ALA A 90 -8.72 20.10 -18.79
N THR A 91 -8.79 19.57 -17.59
CA THR A 91 -9.75 18.52 -17.18
C THR A 91 -10.51 18.97 -15.94
N ALA A 92 -11.84 18.76 -15.92
CA ALA A 92 -12.66 18.94 -14.72
C ALA A 92 -13.76 17.87 -14.67
N SER A 93 -13.84 17.18 -13.54
CA SER A 93 -14.87 16.18 -13.25
C SER A 93 -16.00 16.81 -12.45
N TYR A 94 -17.19 16.91 -13.07
CA TYR A 94 -18.42 17.37 -12.44
C TYR A 94 -19.27 16.15 -12.09
N ILE A 95 -19.21 15.71 -10.84
CA ILE A 95 -19.84 14.48 -10.36
C ILE A 95 -21.19 14.85 -9.74
N PHE A 96 -22.27 14.29 -10.27
CA PHE A 96 -23.60 14.49 -9.72
C PHE A 96 -23.99 13.28 -8.87
N THR A 97 -24.34 13.50 -7.60
CA THR A 97 -24.76 12.45 -6.66
C THR A 97 -25.83 11.54 -7.24
N ASN A 98 -26.84 12.13 -7.93
CA ASN A 98 -27.90 11.35 -8.54
C ASN A 98 -27.41 10.46 -9.69
N SER A 99 -26.42 10.90 -10.47
CA SER A 99 -25.81 10.07 -11.52
C SER A 99 -25.07 8.88 -10.92
N VAL A 100 -24.34 9.08 -9.80
CA VAL A 100 -23.66 7.99 -9.09
C VAL A 100 -24.68 6.96 -8.61
N LEU A 101 -25.76 7.39 -7.95
CA LEU A 101 -26.79 6.49 -7.42
C LEU A 101 -27.53 5.69 -8.51
N ASN A 102 -27.52 6.15 -9.74
CA ASN A 102 -28.15 5.50 -10.90
C ASN A 102 -27.11 5.05 -11.93
N GLN A 103 -25.85 4.86 -11.53
CA GLN A 103 -24.78 4.41 -12.41
C GLN A 103 -25.14 3.02 -12.97
N PRO A 104 -25.21 2.87 -14.31
CA PRO A 104 -25.71 1.64 -14.93
C PRO A 104 -24.64 0.55 -14.97
N ASP A 105 -25.06 -0.71 -14.96
CA ASP A 105 -24.18 -1.89 -15.09
C ASP A 105 -23.43 -1.89 -16.43
N TYR A 106 -24.06 -1.36 -17.47
CA TYR A 106 -23.52 -1.33 -18.83
C TYR A 106 -23.60 0.09 -19.43
N PRO A 107 -22.65 0.99 -19.09
CA PRO A 107 -22.63 2.32 -19.68
C PRO A 107 -22.38 2.26 -21.19
N ALA A 108 -23.07 3.13 -21.93
CA ALA A 108 -22.98 3.14 -23.39
C ALA A 108 -21.53 3.33 -23.88
N GLY A 109 -21.10 2.46 -24.79
CA GLY A 109 -19.78 2.52 -25.39
C GLY A 109 -18.65 1.91 -24.55
N TYR A 110 -18.94 1.30 -23.41
CA TYR A 110 -17.99 0.52 -22.62
C TYR A 110 -18.14 -0.98 -22.90
N PRO A 111 -17.07 -1.80 -22.75
CA PRO A 111 -17.16 -3.24 -22.98
C PRO A 111 -18.01 -3.93 -21.90
N THR A 112 -18.63 -5.03 -22.25
CA THR A 112 -19.43 -5.88 -21.35
C THR A 112 -18.61 -6.94 -20.63
N GLU A 113 -17.32 -7.01 -20.93
CA GLU A 113 -16.35 -7.91 -20.29
C GLU A 113 -15.00 -7.23 -20.14
N TRP A 114 -14.24 -7.63 -19.10
CA TRP A 114 -12.91 -7.11 -18.78
C TRP A 114 -11.82 -8.14 -19.07
N GLY A 115 -11.93 -8.81 -20.24
CA GLY A 115 -10.95 -9.74 -20.72
C GLY A 115 -11.09 -11.16 -20.17
N SER A 116 -10.14 -12.01 -20.56
CA SER A 116 -10.10 -13.42 -20.16
C SER A 116 -9.33 -13.62 -18.86
N TYR A 117 -9.68 -14.66 -18.13
CA TYR A 117 -8.89 -15.11 -16.99
C TYR A 117 -7.50 -15.57 -17.45
N THR A 118 -6.50 -15.29 -16.62
CA THR A 118 -5.09 -15.54 -16.98
C THR A 118 -4.65 -16.97 -16.63
N ARG A 119 -5.11 -17.48 -15.49
CA ARG A 119 -4.68 -18.79 -14.94
C ARG A 119 -5.78 -19.84 -14.93
N GLU A 120 -7.00 -19.46 -15.21
CA GLU A 120 -8.18 -20.32 -15.21
C GLU A 120 -8.91 -20.12 -16.53
N TRP A 121 -9.80 -21.06 -16.89
CA TRP A 121 -10.68 -20.86 -18.03
C TRP A 121 -11.84 -19.95 -17.63
N GLY A 122 -12.08 -18.90 -18.39
CA GLY A 122 -13.20 -18.00 -18.14
C GLY A 122 -12.96 -16.58 -18.62
N ILE A 123 -13.98 -15.75 -18.43
CA ILE A 123 -13.98 -14.31 -18.71
C ILE A 123 -14.39 -13.52 -17.47
N ALA A 124 -13.89 -12.30 -17.36
CA ALA A 124 -14.35 -11.34 -16.35
C ALA A 124 -15.52 -10.54 -16.93
N ILE A 125 -16.72 -10.77 -16.42
CA ILE A 125 -17.87 -9.94 -16.77
C ILE A 125 -17.66 -8.54 -16.19
N ALA A 126 -17.86 -7.53 -17.03
CA ALA A 126 -17.76 -6.14 -16.62
C ALA A 126 -18.91 -5.77 -15.67
N ASP A 127 -18.58 -5.01 -14.66
CA ASP A 127 -19.52 -4.46 -13.69
C ASP A 127 -19.18 -2.98 -13.47
N TYR A 128 -20.06 -2.10 -13.94
CA TYR A 128 -19.89 -0.66 -13.75
C TYR A 128 -20.93 -0.10 -12.79
N GLY A 129 -21.98 -0.85 -12.47
CA GLY A 129 -23.19 -0.37 -11.82
C GLY A 129 -23.08 -0.10 -10.33
N MET A 130 -24.08 0.57 -9.83
CA MET A 130 -24.41 0.64 -8.41
C MET A 130 -25.62 -0.26 -8.17
N ASP A 131 -25.55 -1.16 -7.19
CA ASP A 131 -26.62 -2.12 -6.88
C ASP A 131 -27.95 -1.40 -6.59
N PRO A 132 -29.01 -1.63 -7.41
CA PRO A 132 -30.30 -0.99 -7.22
C PRO A 132 -31.03 -1.45 -5.96
N GLU A 133 -30.73 -2.63 -5.39
CA GLU A 133 -31.27 -3.06 -4.10
C GLU A 133 -30.79 -2.15 -2.98
N MET A 134 -29.57 -1.62 -3.08
CA MET A 134 -29.01 -0.70 -2.10
C MET A 134 -29.38 0.75 -2.40
N THR A 135 -29.18 1.23 -3.63
CA THR A 135 -29.43 2.63 -3.99
C THR A 135 -30.93 2.98 -4.04
N GLY A 136 -31.83 2.00 -4.28
CA GLY A 136 -33.26 2.11 -4.19
C GLY A 136 -33.84 1.95 -2.78
N ASN A 137 -33.07 1.46 -1.81
CA ASN A 137 -33.53 1.23 -0.46
C ASN A 137 -33.65 2.53 0.33
N VAL A 138 -34.83 2.78 0.89
CA VAL A 138 -35.15 4.05 1.57
C VAL A 138 -34.28 4.33 2.81
N THR A 139 -33.74 3.30 3.44
CA THR A 139 -32.86 3.42 4.62
C THR A 139 -31.39 3.53 4.24
N LEU A 140 -30.95 2.84 3.18
CA LEU A 140 -29.55 2.81 2.75
C LEU A 140 -29.19 4.00 1.85
N ARG A 141 -30.10 4.41 0.97
CA ARG A 141 -29.86 5.54 0.05
C ARG A 141 -29.34 6.82 0.73
N PRO A 142 -29.91 7.30 1.86
CA PRO A 142 -29.36 8.46 2.56
C PRO A 142 -27.94 8.23 3.07
N LYS A 143 -27.62 7.00 3.55
CA LYS A 143 -26.28 6.65 4.03
C LYS A 143 -25.25 6.67 2.88
N ILE A 144 -25.64 6.19 1.69
CA ILE A 144 -24.81 6.23 0.47
C ILE A 144 -24.57 7.69 0.06
N VAL A 145 -25.59 8.55 0.06
CA VAL A 145 -25.44 9.98 -0.26
C VAL A 145 -24.47 10.69 0.71
N GLU A 146 -24.54 10.36 1.99
CA GLU A 146 -23.60 10.89 2.99
C GLU A 146 -22.20 10.26 2.84
N GLY A 147 -22.15 8.98 2.49
CA GLY A 147 -20.92 8.24 2.25
C GLY A 147 -20.07 8.91 1.17
N LEU A 148 -20.66 9.25 0.02
CA LEU A 148 -19.96 9.95 -1.09
C LEU A 148 -19.31 11.27 -0.68
N LYS A 149 -19.75 11.90 0.43
CA LYS A 149 -19.21 13.15 0.98
C LYS A 149 -18.21 12.93 2.13
N SER A 150 -18.07 11.71 2.60
CA SER A 150 -17.34 11.40 3.82
C SER A 150 -15.82 11.33 3.65
N LEU A 151 -15.33 11.17 2.43
CA LEU A 151 -13.92 11.08 2.08
C LEU A 151 -13.57 12.02 0.93
N PRO A 152 -12.29 12.38 0.77
CA PRO A 152 -11.82 13.04 -0.44
C PRO A 152 -12.11 12.21 -1.68
N ILE A 153 -12.29 12.89 -2.80
CA ILE A 153 -12.47 12.25 -4.10
C ILE A 153 -11.16 12.32 -4.88
N LEU A 154 -10.77 11.17 -5.44
CA LEU A 154 -9.73 11.04 -6.45
C LEU A 154 -10.41 10.70 -7.78
N SER A 155 -10.42 11.65 -8.72
CA SER A 155 -10.91 11.43 -10.07
C SER A 155 -9.75 11.21 -11.03
N ILE A 156 -9.78 10.10 -11.77
CA ILE A 156 -8.79 9.76 -12.79
C ILE A 156 -9.50 9.71 -14.14
N VAL A 157 -8.95 10.49 -15.08
CA VAL A 157 -9.51 10.64 -16.41
C VAL A 157 -8.47 10.28 -17.45
N SER A 158 -8.81 9.36 -18.32
CA SER A 158 -8.01 8.95 -19.47
C SER A 158 -8.94 8.54 -20.61
N ASP A 159 -8.42 8.46 -21.83
CA ASP A 159 -9.21 7.88 -22.91
C ASP A 159 -9.72 6.49 -22.51
N LYS A 160 -10.98 6.22 -22.85
CA LYS A 160 -11.64 4.95 -22.52
C LYS A 160 -10.80 3.74 -22.95
N ASP A 161 -10.20 3.81 -24.13
CA ASP A 161 -9.41 2.71 -24.69
C ASP A 161 -8.12 2.45 -23.92
N ASN A 162 -7.57 3.45 -23.21
CA ASN A 162 -6.46 3.26 -22.29
C ASN A 162 -6.77 2.29 -21.13
N PHE A 163 -8.03 2.22 -20.71
CA PHE A 163 -8.50 1.24 -19.73
C PHE A 163 -9.03 -0.03 -20.37
N PHE A 164 -9.80 0.07 -21.45
CA PHE A 164 -10.73 -0.98 -21.88
C PHE A 164 -10.59 -1.41 -23.35
N SER A 165 -9.50 -1.03 -24.05
CA SER A 165 -9.21 -1.58 -25.39
C SER A 165 -8.88 -3.07 -25.31
N HIS A 166 -9.48 -3.87 -26.21
CA HIS A 166 -9.16 -5.29 -26.40
C HIS A 166 -7.96 -5.54 -27.33
N GLU A 167 -7.25 -4.49 -27.72
CA GLU A 167 -6.02 -4.62 -28.50
C GLU A 167 -4.89 -5.17 -27.63
N ASN A 168 -4.36 -6.34 -27.96
CA ASN A 168 -3.25 -6.94 -27.20
C ASN A 168 -1.91 -6.32 -27.62
N ASP A 169 -1.68 -5.11 -27.16
CA ASP A 169 -0.51 -4.30 -27.44
C ASP A 169 -0.10 -3.51 -26.20
N PRO A 170 1.17 -3.61 -25.75
CA PRO A 170 1.63 -2.92 -24.53
C PRO A 170 1.43 -1.42 -24.54
N ASP A 171 1.42 -0.78 -25.71
CA ASP A 171 1.31 0.67 -25.84
C ASP A 171 -0.12 1.16 -26.09
N ARG A 172 -1.03 0.28 -26.57
CA ARG A 172 -2.40 0.65 -26.98
C ARG A 172 -3.50 -0.18 -26.33
N GLY A 173 -3.17 -1.33 -25.72
CA GLY A 173 -4.13 -2.20 -25.04
C GLY A 173 -4.67 -1.58 -23.74
N GLY A 174 -5.89 -1.92 -23.38
CA GLY A 174 -6.53 -1.45 -22.17
C GLY A 174 -5.91 -2.08 -20.93
N ILE A 175 -5.45 -1.25 -19.99
CA ILE A 175 -4.80 -1.76 -18.76
C ILE A 175 -5.75 -2.55 -17.86
N TYR A 176 -7.05 -2.37 -18.01
CA TYR A 176 -8.08 -3.10 -17.25
C TYR A 176 -8.47 -4.43 -17.92
N ILE A 177 -8.21 -4.59 -19.21
CA ILE A 177 -8.45 -5.80 -19.99
C ILE A 177 -7.24 -6.75 -19.89
N PHE A 178 -6.03 -6.22 -20.07
CA PHE A 178 -4.78 -6.98 -20.00
C PHE A 178 -4.15 -6.87 -18.61
N THR A 179 -4.76 -7.53 -17.65
CA THR A 179 -4.39 -7.47 -16.23
C THR A 179 -3.22 -8.37 -15.86
N GLY A 180 -2.93 -9.37 -16.68
CA GLY A 180 -1.76 -10.22 -16.58
C GLY A 180 -1.00 -10.08 -17.86
N PRO A 181 0.28 -10.13 -17.87
CA PRO A 181 0.97 -11.34 -18.11
C PRO A 181 1.24 -12.03 -16.83
N PRO A 182 1.77 -13.21 -17.02
CA PRO A 182 2.59 -13.70 -15.96
C PRO A 182 3.51 -12.55 -15.55
N VAL A 183 3.45 -12.26 -14.35
CA VAL A 183 4.38 -11.58 -13.58
C VAL A 183 5.75 -12.05 -14.09
N GLY A 184 6.71 -11.19 -14.30
CA GLY A 184 8.03 -11.57 -14.74
C GLY A 184 8.40 -11.24 -16.18
N ASP A 185 7.47 -10.87 -17.02
CA ASP A 185 7.82 -10.46 -18.38
C ASP A 185 8.19 -8.96 -18.49
N GLY A 186 8.48 -8.31 -17.38
CA GLY A 186 8.87 -6.89 -17.36
C GLY A 186 7.80 -5.91 -17.78
N THR A 187 6.54 -6.33 -17.84
CA THR A 187 5.41 -5.58 -18.36
C THR A 187 5.11 -4.27 -17.70
N GLY A 188 5.92 -3.92 -16.78
CA GLY A 188 5.78 -2.70 -16.06
C GLY A 188 5.83 -1.42 -16.90
N HIS A 189 6.54 -1.36 -17.98
CA HIS A 189 6.81 -0.09 -18.66
C HIS A 189 5.89 0.20 -19.85
N GLY A 190 5.54 -0.78 -20.67
CA GLY A 190 4.65 -0.61 -21.82
C GLY A 190 3.18 -0.38 -21.44
N TRP A 191 2.72 -0.94 -20.33
CA TRP A 191 1.34 -0.86 -19.85
C TRP A 191 1.06 0.36 -18.96
N THR A 192 1.66 1.50 -19.22
CA THR A 192 1.37 2.79 -18.54
C THR A 192 0.65 3.71 -19.50
N ARG A 193 -0.46 4.31 -19.08
CA ARG A 193 -1.30 5.19 -19.90
C ARG A 193 -1.30 6.62 -19.35
N PRO A 194 -1.35 7.64 -20.20
CA PRO A 194 -1.52 9.02 -19.75
C PRO A 194 -2.87 9.21 -19.09
N ALA A 195 -2.92 9.96 -17.99
CA ALA A 195 -4.14 10.30 -17.28
C ALA A 195 -4.08 11.70 -16.67
N SER A 196 -5.23 12.36 -16.56
CA SER A 196 -5.45 13.50 -15.69
C SER A 196 -5.91 12.99 -14.32
N VAL A 197 -5.42 13.61 -13.25
CA VAL A 197 -5.76 13.28 -11.87
C VAL A 197 -6.23 14.51 -11.15
N GLU A 198 -7.36 14.41 -10.48
CA GLU A 198 -7.96 15.47 -9.67
C GLU A 198 -8.18 14.94 -8.26
N ILE A 199 -7.75 15.70 -7.24
CA ILE A 199 -7.99 15.43 -5.83
C ILE A 199 -8.77 16.59 -5.28
N PHE A 200 -9.95 16.34 -4.70
CA PHE A 200 -10.81 17.39 -4.15
C PHE A 200 -11.63 16.94 -2.94
N GLY A 201 -12.26 17.90 -2.27
CA GLY A 201 -13.05 17.64 -1.07
C GLY A 201 -12.24 17.69 0.24
N ARG A 202 -11.02 18.29 0.22
CA ARG A 202 -10.15 18.46 1.40
C ARG A 202 -9.87 19.93 1.75
N GLY A 203 -10.45 20.87 1.02
CA GLY A 203 -10.16 22.31 1.15
C GLY A 203 -8.94 22.81 0.37
N HIS A 204 -8.17 21.91 -0.22
CA HIS A 204 -7.07 22.19 -1.13
C HIS A 204 -7.19 21.29 -2.34
N ASP A 205 -7.97 21.72 -3.32
CA ASP A 205 -8.16 20.94 -4.53
C ASP A 205 -6.93 21.02 -5.42
N HIS A 206 -6.61 19.92 -6.11
CA HIS A 206 -5.43 19.83 -6.95
C HIS A 206 -5.73 19.05 -8.22
N SER A 207 -5.19 19.51 -9.34
CA SER A 207 -5.27 18.83 -10.64
C SER A 207 -3.89 18.71 -11.25
N THR A 208 -3.58 17.54 -11.80
CA THR A 208 -2.30 17.26 -12.43
C THR A 208 -2.46 16.17 -13.50
N THR A 209 -1.39 15.88 -14.23
CA THR A 209 -1.31 14.75 -15.16
C THR A 209 -0.24 13.76 -14.71
N CYS A 210 -0.40 12.50 -15.04
CA CYS A 210 0.54 11.44 -14.72
C CYS A 210 0.36 10.23 -15.65
N GLY A 211 1.21 9.23 -15.50
CA GLY A 211 0.96 7.89 -16.01
C GLY A 211 0.17 7.06 -15.01
N ILE A 212 -0.78 6.26 -15.51
CA ILE A 212 -1.50 5.25 -14.70
C ILE A 212 -1.21 3.85 -15.23
N ARG A 213 -1.03 2.90 -14.31
CA ARG A 213 -0.85 1.46 -14.62
C ARG A 213 -1.44 0.60 -13.50
N LEU A 214 -1.66 -0.69 -13.76
CA LEU A 214 -2.03 -1.63 -12.71
C LEU A 214 -0.87 -1.86 -11.72
N HIS A 215 -1.23 -2.22 -10.49
CA HIS A 215 -0.30 -2.53 -9.40
C HIS A 215 -0.66 -3.86 -8.73
N GLY A 216 0.37 -4.56 -8.24
CA GLY A 216 0.26 -5.82 -7.51
C GLY A 216 0.50 -7.06 -8.37
N GLY A 217 0.61 -8.20 -7.72
CA GLY A 217 0.74 -9.52 -8.31
C GLY A 217 -0.63 -10.17 -8.57
N HIS A 218 -1.06 -11.06 -7.67
CA HIS A 218 -2.35 -11.77 -7.77
C HIS A 218 -3.58 -10.84 -7.83
N GLY A 219 -3.54 -9.67 -7.20
CA GLY A 219 -4.63 -8.69 -7.24
C GLY A 219 -4.89 -8.08 -8.61
N ARG A 220 -4.02 -8.32 -9.61
CA ARG A 220 -4.25 -7.93 -11.01
C ARG A 220 -5.02 -9.00 -11.80
N LEU A 221 -5.12 -10.22 -11.28
CA LEU A 221 -5.81 -11.31 -11.97
C LEU A 221 -7.31 -11.13 -11.86
N ALA A 222 -8.00 -11.04 -13.00
CA ALA A 222 -9.44 -10.80 -13.06
C ALA A 222 -10.24 -11.92 -12.36
N GLU A 223 -9.76 -13.17 -12.43
CA GLU A 223 -10.35 -14.31 -11.71
C GLU A 223 -10.25 -14.19 -10.19
N LYS A 224 -9.26 -13.45 -9.68
CA LYS A 224 -9.05 -13.27 -8.25
C LYS A 224 -9.82 -12.07 -7.69
N ASN A 225 -9.82 -10.97 -8.43
CA ASN A 225 -10.50 -9.74 -8.01
C ASN A 225 -10.85 -8.87 -9.23
N PRO A 226 -12.11 -8.47 -9.43
CA PRO A 226 -12.49 -7.56 -10.52
C PRO A 226 -12.03 -6.11 -10.27
N LYS A 227 -11.81 -5.74 -9.03
CA LYS A 227 -11.37 -4.41 -8.61
C LYS A 227 -9.86 -4.39 -8.43
N HIS A 228 -9.15 -3.63 -9.26
CA HIS A 228 -7.68 -3.63 -9.30
C HIS A 228 -7.07 -2.45 -8.57
N SER A 229 -5.86 -2.65 -8.04
CA SER A 229 -5.00 -1.57 -7.56
C SER A 229 -4.28 -0.90 -8.72
N PHE A 230 -4.00 0.39 -8.58
CA PHE A 230 -3.28 1.17 -9.59
C PHE A 230 -2.00 1.77 -9.02
N ARG A 231 -1.12 2.18 -9.92
CA ARG A 231 0.05 3.00 -9.63
C ARG A 231 -0.04 4.27 -10.46
N LEU A 232 0.06 5.40 -9.81
CA LEU A 232 0.29 6.69 -10.45
C LEU A 232 1.80 6.91 -10.56
N VAL A 233 2.26 7.34 -11.74
CA VAL A 233 3.67 7.51 -12.07
C VAL A 233 3.87 8.91 -12.61
N PHE A 234 4.60 9.75 -11.88
CA PHE A 234 4.89 11.11 -12.28
C PHE A 234 6.22 11.13 -13.04
N LYS A 235 6.16 11.39 -14.34
CA LYS A 235 7.30 11.47 -15.25
C LYS A 235 7.04 12.53 -16.30
N GLU A 236 8.10 13.19 -16.76
CA GLU A 236 8.04 14.28 -17.76
C GLU A 236 7.26 13.92 -19.03
N MET A 237 7.26 12.67 -19.44
CA MET A 237 6.49 12.20 -20.59
C MET A 237 4.97 12.20 -20.39
N TYR A 238 4.49 12.25 -19.14
CA TYR A 238 3.06 12.28 -18.78
C TYR A 238 2.64 13.62 -18.17
N GLY A 239 3.59 14.47 -17.74
CA GLY A 239 3.31 15.71 -17.05
C GLY A 239 4.44 16.14 -16.11
N PRO A 240 4.14 16.62 -14.91
CA PRO A 240 5.16 16.94 -13.92
C PRO A 240 5.99 15.72 -13.54
N LYS A 241 7.30 15.92 -13.27
CA LYS A 241 8.20 14.85 -12.81
C LYS A 241 7.86 14.31 -11.41
N THR A 242 7.20 15.15 -10.61
CA THR A 242 6.76 14.82 -9.25
C THR A 242 5.40 15.46 -8.97
N LEU A 243 4.57 14.80 -8.19
CA LEU A 243 3.41 15.45 -7.58
C LEU A 243 3.90 16.28 -6.39
N LYS A 244 3.60 17.57 -6.38
CA LYS A 244 3.85 18.48 -5.24
C LYS A 244 2.52 18.84 -4.61
N TYR A 245 2.18 18.11 -3.54
CA TYR A 245 0.90 18.28 -2.86
C TYR A 245 0.95 17.68 -1.45
N PRO A 246 0.46 18.35 -0.38
CA PRO A 246 0.46 17.84 0.99
C PRO A 246 -0.57 16.72 1.19
N LEU A 247 -0.39 15.62 0.47
CA LEU A 247 -1.35 14.53 0.36
C LEU A 247 -1.67 13.88 1.72
N PHE A 248 -0.67 13.73 2.58
CA PHE A 248 -0.82 13.07 3.89
C PHE A 248 -0.81 14.05 5.06
N GLY A 249 -0.69 15.34 4.81
CA GLY A 249 -0.63 16.43 5.78
C GLY A 249 0.61 17.31 5.61
N GLU A 250 0.60 18.50 6.21
CA GLU A 250 1.68 19.47 6.05
C GLU A 250 3.02 19.02 6.66
N ASP A 251 2.96 18.17 7.71
CA ASP A 251 4.14 17.64 8.41
C ASP A 251 4.70 16.36 7.76
N GLU A 252 4.07 15.84 6.71
CA GLU A 252 4.46 14.64 5.99
C GLU A 252 5.14 15.00 4.66
N PRO A 253 5.77 14.05 3.95
CA PRO A 253 6.31 14.28 2.61
C PRO A 253 5.28 14.91 1.67
N GLN A 254 5.73 15.86 0.85
CA GLN A 254 4.87 16.63 -0.06
C GLN A 254 5.26 16.47 -1.54
N GLU A 255 6.28 15.67 -1.84
CA GLU A 255 6.72 15.38 -3.21
C GLU A 255 6.72 13.87 -3.45
N PHE A 256 6.09 13.43 -4.54
CA PHE A 256 5.94 12.00 -4.84
C PHE A 256 6.25 11.74 -6.31
N ASP A 257 7.14 10.78 -6.58
CA ASP A 257 7.39 10.26 -7.92
C ASP A 257 6.34 9.24 -8.33
N GLN A 258 5.86 8.50 -7.35
CA GLN A 258 4.86 7.45 -7.53
C GLN A 258 3.95 7.35 -6.31
N LEU A 259 2.70 6.97 -6.56
CA LEU A 259 1.71 6.64 -5.53
C LEU A 259 1.03 5.31 -5.87
N VAL A 260 0.63 4.57 -4.86
CA VAL A 260 -0.13 3.33 -5.01
C VAL A 260 -1.57 3.53 -4.57
N LEU A 261 -2.52 3.22 -5.44
CA LEU A 261 -3.95 3.19 -5.13
C LEU A 261 -4.34 1.75 -4.82
N ARG A 262 -4.50 1.44 -3.54
CA ARG A 262 -4.81 0.08 -3.08
C ARG A 262 -6.32 -0.17 -3.06
N CYS A 263 -6.76 -1.26 -3.67
CA CYS A 263 -8.16 -1.70 -3.68
C CYS A 263 -8.54 -2.61 -2.50
N HIS A 264 -7.61 -2.88 -1.56
CA HIS A 264 -7.76 -3.81 -0.44
C HIS A 264 -7.99 -5.26 -0.87
N PHE A 265 -7.20 -5.75 -1.82
CA PHE A 265 -7.36 -7.04 -2.49
C PHE A 265 -7.70 -8.20 -1.54
N GLY A 266 -6.85 -8.50 -0.55
CA GLY A 266 -7.02 -9.61 0.39
C GLY A 266 -8.09 -9.38 1.47
N ASN A 267 -8.71 -8.20 1.51
CA ASN A 267 -9.62 -7.80 2.58
C ASN A 267 -10.85 -7.04 2.08
N ALA A 268 -11.43 -7.48 0.96
CA ALA A 268 -12.55 -6.85 0.26
C ALA A 268 -13.64 -7.84 -0.11
N TRP A 269 -14.86 -7.37 -0.32
CA TRP A 269 -16.04 -8.18 -0.60
C TRP A 269 -16.04 -8.87 -1.96
N GLN A 270 -15.29 -8.35 -2.91
CA GLN A 270 -15.16 -8.92 -4.25
C GLN A 270 -14.02 -9.95 -4.40
N HIS A 271 -13.28 -10.24 -3.34
CA HIS A 271 -12.20 -11.24 -3.34
C HIS A 271 -12.70 -12.63 -3.76
N TRP A 272 -11.85 -13.44 -4.42
CA TRP A 272 -12.21 -14.78 -4.91
C TRP A 272 -12.49 -15.77 -3.78
N ASP A 273 -11.80 -15.66 -2.63
CA ASP A 273 -12.01 -16.54 -1.47
C ASP A 273 -13.11 -16.02 -0.57
N GLU A 274 -14.06 -16.89 -0.23
CA GLU A 274 -15.23 -16.54 0.59
C GLU A 274 -14.87 -16.17 2.04
N ASN A 275 -13.85 -16.80 2.62
CA ASN A 275 -13.45 -16.48 3.99
C ASN A 275 -12.87 -15.06 4.04
N ASN A 276 -12.08 -14.68 3.04
CA ASN A 276 -11.57 -13.31 2.95
C ASN A 276 -12.71 -12.29 2.77
N ARG A 277 -13.73 -12.60 1.95
CA ARG A 277 -14.92 -11.73 1.83
C ARG A 277 -15.65 -11.55 3.14
N ARG A 278 -15.90 -12.64 3.87
CA ARG A 278 -16.58 -12.62 5.19
C ARG A 278 -15.80 -11.83 6.24
N MET A 279 -14.48 -11.80 6.14
CA MET A 279 -13.58 -11.09 7.05
C MET A 279 -13.17 -9.71 6.54
N ALA A 280 -13.78 -9.20 5.47
CA ALA A 280 -13.43 -7.92 4.88
C ALA A 280 -13.66 -6.76 5.87
N GLN A 281 -12.63 -5.94 6.06
CA GLN A 281 -12.65 -4.76 6.93
C GLN A 281 -12.03 -3.53 6.28
N TYR A 282 -11.32 -3.67 5.17
CA TYR A 282 -10.69 -2.57 4.42
C TYR A 282 -9.61 -1.77 5.19
N THR A 283 -9.30 -2.16 6.44
CA THR A 283 -8.45 -1.39 7.35
C THR A 283 -7.24 -2.14 7.88
N ARG A 284 -7.12 -3.44 7.63
CA ARG A 284 -6.11 -4.31 8.26
C ARG A 284 -4.68 -3.88 7.94
N ASP A 285 -4.35 -3.68 6.69
CA ASP A 285 -3.01 -3.24 6.28
C ASP A 285 -2.67 -1.84 6.84
N VAL A 286 -3.62 -0.90 6.77
CA VAL A 286 -3.42 0.44 7.33
C VAL A 286 -3.24 0.40 8.85
N TRP A 287 -3.92 -0.53 9.54
CA TRP A 287 -3.73 -0.74 10.97
C TRP A 287 -2.29 -1.14 11.30
N ALA A 288 -1.71 -2.11 10.58
CA ALA A 288 -0.33 -2.55 10.80
C ALA A 288 0.67 -1.40 10.62
N ARG A 289 0.52 -0.61 9.56
CA ARG A 289 1.35 0.57 9.28
C ARG A 289 1.18 1.66 10.35
N ARG A 290 -0.05 1.94 10.80
CA ARG A 290 -0.31 2.90 11.90
C ARG A 290 0.27 2.44 13.24
N MET A 291 0.22 1.13 13.54
CA MET A 291 0.87 0.59 14.74
C MET A 291 2.38 0.74 14.69
N GLN A 292 3.01 0.47 13.54
CA GLN A 292 4.44 0.69 13.35
C GLN A 292 4.83 2.15 13.58
N ARG A 293 4.08 3.10 13.04
CA ARG A 293 4.28 4.54 13.28
C ARG A 293 4.09 4.90 14.76
N LYS A 294 3.05 4.37 15.41
CA LYS A 294 2.77 4.61 16.82
C LYS A 294 3.88 4.11 17.76
N MET A 295 4.65 3.11 17.31
CA MET A 295 5.86 2.65 18.00
C MET A 295 7.10 3.54 17.75
N GLY A 296 6.96 4.60 16.96
CA GLY A 296 8.04 5.57 16.69
C GLY A 296 8.88 5.22 15.45
N HIS A 297 8.42 4.29 14.61
CA HIS A 297 9.15 3.89 13.41
C HIS A 297 8.58 4.55 12.16
N THR A 298 9.42 4.67 11.13
CA THR A 298 9.01 5.01 9.78
C THR A 298 7.99 3.99 9.29
N ALA A 299 6.89 4.47 8.73
CA ALA A 299 5.84 3.62 8.18
C ALA A 299 5.14 4.32 7.01
N VAL A 300 4.69 3.56 6.04
CA VAL A 300 4.03 4.06 4.84
C VAL A 300 2.73 4.79 5.20
N ASN A 301 2.57 6.00 4.68
CA ASN A 301 1.36 6.80 4.81
C ASN A 301 0.17 6.21 4.06
N ALA A 302 -1.03 6.59 4.48
CA ALA A 302 -2.28 6.11 3.91
C ALA A 302 -3.38 7.18 3.97
N LEU A 303 -4.07 7.38 2.85
CA LEU A 303 -5.24 8.24 2.75
C LEU A 303 -6.38 7.49 2.05
N TYR A 304 -7.53 7.35 2.71
CA TYR A 304 -8.74 6.81 2.09
C TYR A 304 -9.40 7.83 1.19
N VAL A 305 -9.86 7.37 0.04
CA VAL A 305 -10.52 8.19 -0.98
C VAL A 305 -11.66 7.43 -1.66
N HIS A 306 -12.63 8.16 -2.19
CA HIS A 306 -13.51 7.66 -3.24
C HIS A 306 -12.80 7.77 -4.58
N LEU A 307 -12.60 6.65 -5.27
CA LEU A 307 -12.04 6.66 -6.62
C LEU A 307 -13.16 6.77 -7.66
N PHE A 308 -12.95 7.66 -8.62
CA PHE A 308 -13.74 7.76 -9.85
C PHE A 308 -12.82 7.52 -11.06
N LEU A 309 -13.28 6.70 -12.01
CA LEU A 309 -12.62 6.49 -13.30
C LEU A 309 -13.54 7.02 -14.41
N ASN A 310 -13.08 8.01 -15.14
CA ASN A 310 -13.88 8.67 -16.20
C ASN A 310 -15.29 9.07 -15.74
N GLY A 311 -15.39 9.61 -14.51
CA GLY A 311 -16.65 10.04 -13.91
C GLY A 311 -17.51 8.92 -13.28
N MET A 312 -17.17 7.65 -13.49
CA MET A 312 -17.85 6.52 -12.85
C MET A 312 -17.28 6.26 -11.46
N TYR A 313 -18.13 6.06 -10.48
CA TYR A 313 -17.72 5.66 -9.14
C TYR A 313 -17.09 4.28 -9.18
N TRP A 314 -15.86 4.16 -8.67
CA TRP A 314 -15.08 2.93 -8.72
C TRP A 314 -14.89 2.27 -7.36
N GLY A 315 -15.29 2.95 -6.29
CA GLY A 315 -15.30 2.42 -4.93
C GLY A 315 -14.29 3.06 -3.97
N LEU A 316 -14.21 2.48 -2.80
CA LEU A 316 -13.31 2.88 -1.71
C LEU A 316 -11.88 2.42 -2.01
N TYR A 317 -10.94 3.35 -2.04
CA TYR A 317 -9.50 3.09 -2.22
C TYR A 317 -8.66 3.68 -1.10
N ASN A 318 -7.42 3.24 -1.02
CA ASN A 318 -6.42 3.80 -0.14
C ASN A 318 -5.22 4.25 -0.97
N ILE A 319 -4.91 5.56 -0.93
CA ILE A 319 -3.66 6.07 -1.49
C ILE A 319 -2.55 5.78 -0.50
N ALA A 320 -1.46 5.18 -0.95
CA ALA A 320 -0.26 4.90 -0.18
C ALA A 320 0.97 5.44 -0.90
N GLU A 321 1.99 5.81 -0.14
CA GLU A 321 3.31 6.06 -0.68
C GLU A 321 3.85 4.80 -1.35
N ARG A 322 4.62 4.98 -2.40
CA ARG A 322 5.45 3.91 -2.98
C ARG A 322 6.76 3.84 -2.20
N VAL A 323 7.11 2.65 -1.71
CA VAL A 323 8.43 2.45 -1.09
C VAL A 323 9.47 2.33 -2.20
N ASP A 324 10.17 3.44 -2.48
CA ASP A 324 11.21 3.62 -3.49
C ASP A 324 12.32 4.56 -2.97
N ASP A 325 13.20 5.02 -3.85
CA ASP A 325 14.28 5.93 -3.50
C ASP A 325 13.79 7.30 -3.00
N GLN A 326 12.67 7.80 -3.54
CA GLN A 326 12.03 9.03 -3.04
C GLN A 326 11.53 8.84 -1.61
N TYR A 327 10.80 7.76 -1.34
CA TYR A 327 10.35 7.42 0.01
C TYR A 327 11.52 7.34 1.01
N GLY A 328 12.59 6.66 0.61
CA GLY A 328 13.80 6.57 1.43
C GLY A 328 14.44 7.93 1.70
N HIS A 329 14.54 8.79 0.67
CA HIS A 329 15.04 10.17 0.79
C HIS A 329 14.20 10.98 1.80
N ASP A 330 12.89 10.93 1.70
CA ASP A 330 11.97 11.74 2.52
C ASP A 330 11.96 11.30 3.99
N HIS A 331 12.05 10.01 4.25
CA HIS A 331 11.93 9.44 5.60
C HIS A 331 13.27 9.17 6.30
N LEU A 332 14.37 9.00 5.55
CA LEU A 332 15.69 8.71 6.12
C LEU A 332 16.72 9.83 5.86
N GLY A 333 16.37 10.80 5.00
CA GLY A 333 17.29 11.84 4.52
C GLY A 333 18.32 11.30 3.52
N GLY A 334 19.31 12.12 3.19
CA GLY A 334 20.33 11.80 2.18
C GLY A 334 19.86 12.12 0.76
N LYS A 335 20.44 11.47 -0.23
CA LYS A 335 20.03 11.58 -1.64
C LYS A 335 19.31 10.30 -2.04
N LYS A 336 18.47 10.34 -3.07
CA LYS A 336 17.83 9.14 -3.65
C LYS A 336 18.84 8.04 -3.96
N ALA A 337 19.99 8.40 -4.55
CA ALA A 337 21.07 7.46 -4.87
C ALA A 337 21.73 6.80 -3.64
N ASP A 338 21.45 7.28 -2.43
CA ASP A 338 21.98 6.72 -1.19
C ASP A 338 21.01 5.70 -0.55
N ILE A 339 19.91 5.38 -1.21
CA ILE A 339 18.83 4.53 -0.67
C ILE A 339 18.91 3.13 -1.28
N ASP A 340 18.91 2.13 -0.40
CA ASP A 340 18.65 0.73 -0.76
C ASP A 340 17.22 0.39 -0.35
N VAL A 341 16.44 -0.20 -1.26
CA VAL A 341 15.09 -0.72 -1.02
C VAL A 341 15.07 -2.19 -1.40
N ILE A 342 14.87 -3.05 -0.40
CA ILE A 342 14.83 -4.49 -0.55
C ILE A 342 13.39 -4.98 -0.39
N LYS A 343 12.98 -5.87 -1.27
CA LYS A 343 11.66 -6.54 -1.23
C LYS A 343 11.75 -7.95 -1.81
N VAL A 344 10.65 -8.66 -1.78
CA VAL A 344 10.48 -9.91 -2.53
C VAL A 344 9.83 -9.61 -3.87
N GLU A 345 10.37 -10.16 -4.95
CA GLU A 345 9.75 -10.11 -6.27
C GLU A 345 8.43 -10.88 -6.25
N GLU A 346 7.35 -10.23 -6.73
CA GLU A 346 5.99 -10.79 -6.69
C GLU A 346 5.73 -11.84 -7.79
N ASP A 347 6.72 -12.15 -8.61
CA ASP A 347 6.59 -12.87 -9.89
C ASP A 347 6.62 -14.38 -9.78
N GLY A 348 6.42 -14.92 -8.57
CA GLY A 348 6.23 -16.36 -8.33
C GLY A 348 7.50 -17.12 -7.98
N GLY A 349 8.66 -16.46 -7.96
CA GLY A 349 9.94 -17.05 -7.55
C GLY A 349 10.32 -16.80 -6.09
N ASN A 350 9.63 -15.90 -5.39
CA ASN A 350 10.01 -15.42 -4.05
C ASN A 350 11.49 -14.99 -3.95
N HIS A 351 12.00 -14.38 -5.01
CA HIS A 351 13.37 -13.89 -5.04
C HIS A 351 13.47 -12.54 -4.35
N ILE A 352 14.50 -12.40 -3.52
CA ILE A 352 14.81 -11.10 -2.90
C ILE A 352 15.51 -10.24 -3.95
N GLU A 353 14.99 -9.03 -4.15
CA GLU A 353 15.55 -8.05 -5.07
C GLU A 353 15.79 -6.71 -4.37
N ALA A 354 16.74 -5.94 -4.88
CA ALA A 354 16.86 -4.52 -4.63
C ALA A 354 16.05 -3.79 -5.70
N SER A 355 14.88 -3.26 -5.33
CA SER A 355 14.12 -2.42 -6.25
C SER A 355 14.77 -1.05 -6.44
N GLU A 356 15.60 -0.63 -5.48
CA GLU A 356 16.47 0.53 -5.54
C GLU A 356 17.80 0.20 -4.84
N GLY A 357 18.91 0.76 -5.32
CA GLY A 357 20.24 0.51 -4.77
C GLY A 357 20.79 -0.87 -5.12
N THR A 358 21.41 -1.56 -4.15
CA THR A 358 22.05 -2.86 -4.34
C THR A 358 21.72 -3.87 -3.23
N LEU A 359 21.97 -5.16 -3.52
CA LEU A 359 21.84 -6.25 -2.53
C LEU A 359 23.09 -6.44 -1.65
N ASP A 360 24.19 -5.75 -1.90
CA ASP A 360 25.48 -6.05 -1.22
C ASP A 360 25.38 -5.94 0.30
N ALA A 361 24.76 -4.85 0.77
CA ALA A 361 24.57 -4.66 2.20
C ALA A 361 23.50 -5.58 2.79
N TRP A 362 22.50 -5.94 2.03
CA TRP A 362 21.50 -6.94 2.44
C TRP A 362 22.15 -8.30 2.66
N GLN A 363 22.97 -8.74 1.71
CA GLN A 363 23.74 -9.99 1.82
C GLN A 363 24.67 -9.95 3.04
N GLN A 364 25.43 -8.86 3.22
CA GLN A 364 26.30 -8.68 4.39
C GLN A 364 25.51 -8.74 5.70
N MET A 365 24.36 -8.09 5.78
CA MET A 365 23.49 -8.09 6.97
C MET A 365 22.97 -9.49 7.27
N THR A 366 22.42 -10.20 6.27
CA THR A 366 21.85 -11.53 6.47
C THR A 366 22.89 -12.60 6.78
N GLU A 367 24.09 -12.54 6.17
CA GLU A 367 25.23 -13.40 6.52
C GLU A 367 25.74 -13.14 7.95
N THR A 368 25.73 -11.88 8.38
CA THR A 368 26.10 -11.50 9.75
C THR A 368 25.06 -12.01 10.74
N ALA A 369 23.77 -11.85 10.42
CA ALA A 369 22.65 -12.35 11.22
C ALA A 369 22.66 -13.87 11.37
N ALA A 370 22.99 -14.61 10.33
CA ALA A 370 23.12 -16.07 10.37
C ALA A 370 24.19 -16.57 11.37
N ARG A 371 25.14 -15.70 11.76
CA ARG A 371 26.21 -15.98 12.72
C ARG A 371 25.99 -15.29 14.06
N ALA A 372 24.86 -14.64 14.29
CA ALA A 372 24.59 -13.81 15.46
C ALA A 372 24.52 -14.58 16.80
N ALA A 373 24.50 -15.92 16.77
CA ALA A 373 24.73 -16.74 17.98
C ALA A 373 26.06 -16.36 18.68
N ASN A 374 27.03 -15.85 17.94
CA ASN A 374 28.28 -15.30 18.47
C ASN A 374 28.09 -13.78 18.72
N ASP A 375 28.45 -13.32 19.93
CA ASP A 375 28.26 -11.93 20.36
C ASP A 375 28.98 -10.91 19.47
N ALA A 376 30.14 -11.24 18.90
CA ALA A 376 30.89 -10.34 18.02
C ALA A 376 30.13 -10.08 16.71
N TYR A 377 29.45 -11.08 16.16
CA TYR A 377 28.57 -10.90 14.99
C TYR A 377 27.28 -10.17 15.35
N TYR A 378 26.71 -10.46 16.52
CA TYR A 378 25.53 -9.73 17.00
C TYR A 378 25.82 -8.24 17.19
N GLN A 379 26.95 -7.87 17.82
CA GLN A 379 27.36 -6.47 17.95
C GLN A 379 27.59 -5.78 16.60
N LYS A 380 28.12 -6.51 15.61
CA LYS A 380 28.30 -5.95 14.26
C LYS A 380 26.98 -5.60 13.57
N LEU A 381 25.88 -6.24 13.94
CA LEU A 381 24.56 -5.94 13.36
C LEU A 381 24.03 -4.56 13.73
N ASP A 382 24.49 -3.92 14.81
CA ASP A 382 24.01 -2.58 15.21
C ASP A 382 24.21 -1.51 14.10
N THR A 383 25.15 -1.74 13.17
CA THR A 383 25.37 -0.85 12.00
C THR A 383 24.67 -1.32 10.73
N LEU A 384 24.15 -2.54 10.71
CA LEU A 384 23.56 -3.17 9.51
C LEU A 384 22.04 -3.32 9.60
N LEU A 385 21.51 -3.38 10.82
CA LEU A 385 20.09 -3.59 11.10
C LEU A 385 19.65 -2.69 12.25
N ASP A 386 18.59 -1.95 12.08
CA ASP A 386 17.90 -1.27 13.18
C ASP A 386 17.15 -2.34 14.00
N ILE A 387 17.81 -2.82 15.07
CA ILE A 387 17.32 -3.96 15.86
C ILE A 387 16.02 -3.61 16.59
N ASP A 388 15.81 -2.37 17.01
CA ASP A 388 14.55 -1.97 17.67
C ASP A 388 13.40 -1.92 16.69
N ASN A 389 13.61 -1.35 15.50
CA ASN A 389 12.62 -1.42 14.42
C ASN A 389 12.29 -2.88 14.07
N PHE A 390 13.31 -3.74 13.94
CA PHE A 390 13.12 -5.14 13.59
C PHE A 390 12.32 -5.91 14.64
N ILE A 391 12.63 -5.71 15.93
CA ILE A 391 11.87 -6.31 17.04
C ILE A 391 10.40 -5.88 17.00
N ASP A 392 10.14 -4.60 16.88
CA ASP A 392 8.78 -4.05 16.86
C ASP A 392 8.01 -4.51 15.63
N TYR A 393 8.67 -4.54 14.44
CA TYR A 393 8.12 -5.10 13.22
C TYR A 393 7.71 -6.59 13.39
N MET A 394 8.58 -7.41 13.98
CA MET A 394 8.27 -8.82 14.26
C MET A 394 7.10 -8.94 15.24
N LEU A 395 7.06 -8.12 16.30
CA LEU A 395 5.99 -8.14 17.30
C LEU A 395 4.64 -7.71 16.72
N ILE A 396 4.61 -6.75 15.79
CA ILE A 396 3.38 -6.40 15.06
C ILE A 396 2.85 -7.61 14.28
N ASN A 397 3.71 -8.29 13.51
CA ASN A 397 3.31 -9.44 12.69
C ASN A 397 2.92 -10.66 13.54
N HIS A 398 3.61 -10.91 14.64
CA HIS A 398 3.25 -11.97 15.59
C HIS A 398 1.92 -11.66 16.31
N TYR A 399 1.73 -10.41 16.75
CA TYR A 399 0.45 -9.97 17.32
C TYR A 399 -0.69 -10.08 16.32
N ALA A 400 -0.49 -9.60 15.12
CA ALA A 400 -1.49 -9.62 14.07
C ALA A 400 -1.84 -11.05 13.61
N GLY A 401 -0.98 -12.04 13.89
CA GLY A 401 -1.10 -13.39 13.37
C GLY A 401 -1.09 -13.39 11.84
N ASN A 402 -0.14 -12.64 11.25
CA ASN A 402 -0.05 -12.49 9.81
C ASN A 402 0.34 -13.83 9.16
N THR A 403 -0.55 -14.39 8.34
CA THR A 403 -0.34 -15.70 7.70
C THR A 403 0.18 -15.59 6.28
N ASP A 404 -0.06 -14.46 5.61
CA ASP A 404 0.41 -14.15 4.26
C ASP A 404 1.70 -13.33 4.26
N TRP A 405 2.69 -13.83 5.01
CA TRP A 405 3.95 -13.16 5.34
C TRP A 405 4.93 -14.26 5.84
N ALA A 406 6.20 -14.25 5.80
CA ALA A 406 7.20 -13.31 5.34
C ALA A 406 7.96 -13.82 4.09
N HIS A 407 7.36 -14.75 3.36
CA HIS A 407 7.84 -15.18 2.05
C HIS A 407 7.66 -14.07 1.00
N HIS A 408 6.77 -13.10 1.24
CA HIS A 408 6.57 -11.83 0.54
C HIS A 408 5.93 -10.81 1.50
N ASN A 409 5.37 -9.70 1.00
CA ASN A 409 4.60 -8.72 1.77
C ASN A 409 5.42 -7.98 2.84
N TRP A 410 6.61 -7.53 2.48
CA TRP A 410 7.45 -6.68 3.30
C TRP A 410 8.42 -5.84 2.46
N TYR A 411 8.91 -4.77 3.05
CA TYR A 411 10.05 -3.99 2.57
C TYR A 411 11.10 -3.87 3.66
N ALA A 412 12.36 -3.73 3.25
CA ALA A 412 13.44 -3.27 4.10
C ALA A 412 14.16 -2.12 3.38
N ILE A 413 14.36 -1.01 4.09
CA ILE A 413 15.01 0.18 3.55
C ILE A 413 16.18 0.59 4.40
N ARG A 414 17.19 1.18 3.79
CA ARG A 414 18.28 1.84 4.49
C ARG A 414 18.83 3.00 3.68
N ARG A 415 19.47 3.95 4.39
CA ARG A 415 20.36 4.93 3.77
C ARG A 415 21.80 4.46 3.93
N HIS A 416 22.54 4.34 2.83
CA HIS A 416 23.99 4.18 2.84
C HIS A 416 24.65 5.53 2.56
N ASN A 417 25.78 5.82 3.21
CA ASN A 417 26.55 7.02 2.97
C ASN A 417 27.92 6.65 2.45
N ASN A 418 28.37 7.38 1.44
CA ASN A 418 29.77 7.37 1.01
C ASN A 418 30.62 8.40 1.77
N ASP A 419 30.02 9.20 2.63
CA ASP A 419 30.64 10.22 3.46
C ASP A 419 30.48 9.90 4.95
N SER A 420 31.25 10.55 5.79
CA SER A 420 31.51 10.29 7.21
C SER A 420 30.31 10.28 8.17
N GLU A 421 29.11 10.48 7.71
CA GLU A 421 27.89 10.27 8.50
C GLU A 421 27.48 8.80 8.41
N SER A 422 27.38 8.13 9.54
CA SER A 422 27.12 6.70 9.67
C SER A 422 25.96 6.19 8.79
N SER A 423 26.21 5.14 8.01
CA SER A 423 25.17 4.34 7.37
C SER A 423 24.13 3.91 8.40
N GLN A 424 22.87 4.06 8.06
CA GLN A 424 21.79 3.55 8.91
C GLN A 424 21.58 2.06 8.62
N GLY A 425 21.29 1.26 9.65
CA GLY A 425 20.90 -0.14 9.48
C GLY A 425 19.54 -0.28 8.76
N PHE A 426 19.31 -1.44 8.16
CA PHE A 426 18.03 -1.72 7.52
C PHE A 426 16.87 -1.59 8.50
N ARG A 427 15.78 -0.97 8.04
CA ARG A 427 14.49 -0.86 8.72
C ARG A 427 13.44 -1.60 7.94
N PHE A 428 12.68 -2.44 8.62
CA PHE A 428 11.58 -3.18 8.04
C PHE A 428 10.29 -2.37 8.09
N LEU A 429 9.49 -2.48 7.03
CA LEU A 429 8.19 -1.81 6.89
C LEU A 429 7.08 -2.84 6.75
N CYS A 430 5.98 -2.64 7.50
CA CYS A 430 4.73 -3.37 7.29
C CYS A 430 4.14 -3.00 5.93
N TRP A 431 3.83 -4.02 5.14
CA TRP A 431 3.25 -3.87 3.82
C TRP A 431 2.36 -5.05 3.49
N ASP A 432 1.19 -4.79 2.90
CA ASP A 432 0.24 -5.80 2.45
C ASP A 432 -0.25 -6.75 3.57
N SER A 433 -0.39 -6.20 4.79
CA SER A 433 -0.87 -6.94 5.96
C SER A 433 -2.40 -7.11 5.93
N GLU A 434 -2.94 -7.67 4.84
CA GLU A 434 -4.39 -7.80 4.65
C GLU A 434 -4.94 -9.09 5.28
N VAL A 435 -4.11 -10.15 5.42
CA VAL A 435 -4.51 -11.46 5.97
C VAL A 435 -4.05 -11.58 7.44
N ILE A 436 -4.55 -10.67 8.26
CA ILE A 436 -4.29 -10.61 9.71
C ILE A 436 -5.59 -10.76 10.52
N PHE A 437 -5.50 -11.00 11.81
CA PHE A 437 -6.63 -11.12 12.75
C PHE A 437 -7.60 -12.27 12.46
N VAL A 438 -7.14 -13.32 11.77
CA VAL A 438 -7.95 -14.47 11.38
C VAL A 438 -8.21 -15.36 12.60
N ASN A 439 -7.15 -15.84 13.24
CA ASN A 439 -7.21 -16.78 14.36
C ASN A 439 -6.55 -16.17 15.60
N VAL A 440 -7.29 -16.05 16.70
CA VAL A 440 -6.80 -15.51 17.98
C VAL A 440 -5.67 -16.35 18.60
N GLN A 441 -5.56 -17.64 18.25
CA GLN A 441 -4.52 -18.56 18.69
C GLN A 441 -3.37 -18.69 17.70
N GLU A 442 -3.39 -17.97 16.57
CA GLU A 442 -2.34 -18.04 15.55
C GLU A 442 -0.94 -17.89 16.18
N ASN A 443 -0.03 -18.76 15.77
CA ASN A 443 1.34 -18.81 16.29
C ASN A 443 2.34 -18.99 15.17
N ASN A 444 2.86 -17.89 14.67
CA ASN A 444 3.87 -17.85 13.63
C ASN A 444 5.31 -17.62 14.14
N LEU A 445 5.55 -17.76 15.46
CA LEU A 445 6.87 -17.58 16.08
C LEU A 445 7.94 -18.53 15.54
N ARG A 446 7.55 -19.74 15.09
CA ARG A 446 8.46 -20.76 14.55
C ARG A 446 8.60 -20.70 13.03
N LYS A 447 7.88 -19.78 12.40
CA LYS A 447 7.96 -19.61 10.94
C LYS A 447 9.39 -19.29 10.51
N ASN A 448 9.81 -19.86 9.37
CA ASN A 448 11.12 -19.63 8.77
C ASN A 448 11.00 -19.77 7.26
N ASP A 449 10.97 -18.66 6.57
CA ASP A 449 10.82 -18.59 5.11
C ASP A 449 12.19 -18.43 4.39
N GLY A 450 13.27 -18.87 5.05
CA GLY A 450 14.63 -18.79 4.52
C GLY A 450 15.47 -17.69 5.17
N VAL A 451 16.79 -17.85 5.09
CA VAL A 451 17.80 -17.05 5.84
C VAL A 451 17.76 -15.55 5.56
N GLN A 452 17.24 -15.16 4.41
CA GLN A 452 17.12 -13.76 4.01
C GLN A 452 15.70 -13.18 4.24
N SER A 453 14.76 -13.99 4.69
CA SER A 453 13.43 -13.51 5.06
C SER A 453 13.41 -12.90 6.46
N PRO A 454 12.46 -12.03 6.81
CA PRO A 454 12.31 -11.52 8.17
C PRO A 454 12.24 -12.64 9.21
N THR A 455 11.50 -13.71 8.92
CA THR A 455 11.37 -14.87 9.82
C THR A 455 12.67 -15.66 9.96
N GLY A 456 13.44 -15.84 8.91
CA GLY A 456 14.74 -16.51 8.96
C GLY A 456 15.79 -15.70 9.72
N ILE A 457 15.82 -14.38 9.49
CA ILE A 457 16.67 -13.45 10.27
C ILE A 457 16.30 -13.53 11.75
N PHE A 458 15.01 -13.50 12.07
CA PHE A 458 14.51 -13.61 13.44
C PHE A 458 14.96 -14.92 14.12
N GLN A 459 14.82 -16.07 13.45
CA GLN A 459 15.25 -17.36 13.98
C GLN A 459 16.77 -17.38 14.24
N SER A 460 17.56 -16.76 13.37
CA SER A 460 19.01 -16.66 13.54
C SER A 460 19.37 -15.79 14.74
N LEU A 461 18.72 -14.64 14.89
CA LEU A 461 18.96 -13.71 15.99
C LEU A 461 18.52 -14.28 17.34
N LEU A 462 17.46 -15.08 17.40
CA LEU A 462 17.02 -15.75 18.64
C LEU A 462 18.08 -16.70 19.22
N GLN A 463 19.06 -17.15 18.43
CA GLN A 463 20.18 -17.94 18.94
C GLN A 463 21.13 -17.12 19.82
N ASN A 464 21.05 -15.78 19.76
CA ASN A 464 21.80 -14.90 20.64
C ASN A 464 20.99 -14.56 21.90
N PRO A 465 21.50 -14.89 23.11
CA PRO A 465 20.76 -14.62 24.35
C PRO A 465 20.49 -13.12 24.61
N ALA A 466 21.33 -12.22 24.11
CA ALA A 466 21.12 -10.79 24.30
C ALA A 466 19.94 -10.29 23.44
N PHE A 467 19.85 -10.73 22.17
CA PHE A 467 18.70 -10.45 21.33
C PHE A 467 17.41 -11.08 21.91
N ALA A 468 17.46 -12.36 22.29
CA ALA A 468 16.31 -13.07 22.83
C ALA A 468 15.75 -12.36 24.08
N ARG A 469 16.63 -11.90 25.01
CA ARG A 469 16.22 -11.07 26.16
C ARG A 469 15.62 -9.72 25.74
N ARG A 470 16.24 -9.03 24.76
CA ARG A 470 15.74 -7.73 24.26
C ARG A 470 14.35 -7.88 23.66
N TYR A 471 14.16 -8.91 22.80
CA TYR A 471 12.87 -9.24 22.20
C TYR A 471 11.79 -9.57 23.25
N GLN A 472 12.12 -10.47 24.21
CA GLN A 472 11.16 -10.87 25.26
C GLN A 472 10.78 -9.68 26.17
N ARG A 473 11.74 -8.83 26.54
CA ARG A 473 11.48 -7.61 27.33
C ARG A 473 10.55 -6.67 26.59
N ARG A 474 10.82 -6.41 25.29
CA ARG A 474 9.99 -5.55 24.45
C ARG A 474 8.59 -6.15 24.25
N ALA A 475 8.49 -7.44 24.11
CA ALA A 475 7.20 -8.13 24.05
C ALA A 475 6.37 -7.95 25.33
N LYS A 476 7.00 -8.10 26.52
CA LYS A 476 6.33 -7.85 27.82
C LYS A 476 5.83 -6.40 27.91
N GLU A 477 6.61 -5.43 27.46
CA GLU A 477 6.24 -4.02 27.44
C GLU A 477 5.07 -3.75 26.49
N LEU A 478 5.19 -4.14 25.21
CA LEU A 478 4.18 -3.84 24.20
C LEU A 478 2.86 -4.59 24.39
N LEU A 479 2.92 -5.84 24.87
CA LEU A 479 1.74 -6.71 25.04
C LEU A 479 1.10 -6.57 26.44
N ALA A 480 1.63 -5.72 27.33
CA ALA A 480 0.98 -5.35 28.58
C ALA A 480 -0.41 -4.71 28.33
N ASP A 481 -1.28 -4.72 29.35
CA ASP A 481 -2.63 -4.17 29.20
C ASP A 481 -2.60 -2.66 28.81
N ASP A 482 -1.60 -1.91 29.24
CA ASP A 482 -1.33 -0.51 28.93
C ASP A 482 -0.30 -0.29 27.79
N GLY A 483 0.26 -1.39 27.25
CA GLY A 483 1.22 -1.35 26.15
C GLY A 483 0.59 -0.99 24.81
N LEU A 484 1.45 -0.67 23.82
CA LEU A 484 0.98 -0.30 22.49
C LEU A 484 0.26 -1.43 21.74
N LEU A 485 0.60 -2.70 22.01
CA LEU A 485 -0.13 -3.89 21.54
C LEU A 485 -1.13 -4.38 22.59
N GLY A 486 -1.38 -3.64 23.65
CA GLY A 486 -2.46 -3.87 24.60
C GLY A 486 -3.83 -3.58 23.96
N ARG A 487 -4.87 -4.22 24.50
CA ARG A 487 -6.24 -4.14 23.94
C ARG A 487 -6.70 -2.70 23.69
N GLN A 488 -6.53 -1.81 24.67
CA GLN A 488 -7.03 -0.44 24.57
C GLN A 488 -6.38 0.32 23.40
N SER A 489 -5.06 0.24 23.28
CA SER A 489 -4.30 0.92 22.22
C SER A 489 -4.65 0.40 20.83
N VAL A 490 -4.72 -0.94 20.70
CA VAL A 490 -5.06 -1.60 19.42
C VAL A 490 -6.46 -1.24 18.96
N VAL A 491 -7.45 -1.32 19.87
CA VAL A 491 -8.85 -0.99 19.55
C VAL A 491 -9.00 0.49 19.22
N ALA A 492 -8.29 1.38 19.91
CA ALA A 492 -8.34 2.81 19.60
C ALA A 492 -7.88 3.13 18.15
N VAL A 493 -6.81 2.48 17.66
CA VAL A 493 -6.38 2.61 16.26
C VAL A 493 -7.41 1.98 15.31
N TRP A 494 -7.96 0.81 15.67
CA TRP A 494 -8.98 0.14 14.89
C TRP A 494 -10.25 0.96 14.74
N ASP A 495 -10.74 1.53 15.83
CA ASP A 495 -11.93 2.39 15.84
C ASP A 495 -11.70 3.71 15.07
N SER A 496 -10.52 4.30 15.20
CA SER A 496 -10.16 5.49 14.42
C SER A 496 -10.23 5.21 12.91
N LEU A 497 -9.74 4.05 12.46
CA LEU A 497 -9.81 3.65 11.06
C LEU A 497 -11.26 3.38 10.62
N TYR A 498 -12.04 2.66 11.43
CA TYR A 498 -13.46 2.45 11.18
C TYR A 498 -14.21 3.77 11.05
N ASN A 499 -14.03 4.69 11.99
CA ASN A 499 -14.71 5.99 11.96
C ASN A 499 -14.36 6.79 10.70
N THR A 500 -13.14 6.63 10.16
CA THR A 500 -12.72 7.28 8.91
C THR A 500 -13.54 6.79 7.72
N ILE A 501 -13.81 5.48 7.61
CA ILE A 501 -14.41 4.88 6.41
C ILE A 501 -15.87 4.44 6.58
N SER A 502 -16.44 4.56 7.78
CA SER A 502 -17.73 3.95 8.15
C SER A 502 -18.88 4.31 7.20
N MET A 503 -18.94 5.56 6.76
CA MET A 503 -19.95 5.99 5.80
C MET A 503 -19.62 5.56 4.36
N ALA A 504 -18.35 5.66 3.95
CA ALA A 504 -17.90 5.24 2.62
C ALA A 504 -18.06 3.73 2.35
N LEU A 505 -18.17 2.92 3.40
CA LEU A 505 -18.46 1.49 3.25
C LEU A 505 -19.85 1.21 2.64
N TYR A 506 -20.83 2.10 2.83
CA TYR A 506 -22.13 1.96 2.17
C TYR A 506 -22.03 2.15 0.66
N ASP A 507 -21.15 3.06 0.22
CA ASP A 507 -20.86 3.26 -1.20
C ASP A 507 -20.10 2.07 -1.78
N GLU A 508 -19.12 1.54 -1.05
CA GLU A 508 -18.37 0.34 -1.45
C GLU A 508 -19.30 -0.88 -1.56
N ALA A 509 -20.22 -1.04 -0.60
CA ALA A 509 -21.21 -2.12 -0.64
C ALA A 509 -22.16 -1.99 -1.83
N ALA A 510 -22.65 -0.78 -2.11
CA ALA A 510 -23.52 -0.51 -3.25
C ALA A 510 -22.81 -0.68 -4.60
N ARG A 511 -21.47 -0.57 -4.63
CA ARG A 511 -20.69 -0.70 -5.87
C ARG A 511 -20.17 -2.12 -6.12
N TRP A 512 -19.84 -2.86 -5.07
CA TRP A 512 -19.10 -4.11 -5.18
C TRP A 512 -19.65 -5.26 -4.33
N GLY A 513 -20.67 -4.99 -3.49
CA GLY A 513 -21.21 -5.98 -2.56
C GLY A 513 -21.93 -7.14 -3.23
N ASP A 514 -22.52 -6.91 -4.38
CA ASP A 514 -23.30 -7.86 -5.16
C ASP A 514 -22.48 -8.64 -6.21
N TYR A 515 -21.26 -8.18 -6.56
CA TYR A 515 -20.47 -8.72 -7.66
C TYR A 515 -20.41 -10.25 -7.70
N ARG A 516 -20.15 -10.90 -6.57
CA ARG A 516 -20.06 -12.37 -6.49
C ARG A 516 -21.41 -13.08 -6.55
N ARG A 517 -22.50 -12.39 -6.23
CA ARG A 517 -23.85 -12.91 -6.30
C ARG A 517 -24.42 -12.78 -7.72
N ASP A 518 -24.32 -11.61 -8.32
CA ASP A 518 -25.10 -11.21 -9.48
C ASP A 518 -24.29 -11.15 -10.77
N VAL A 519 -23.00 -10.77 -10.70
CA VAL A 519 -22.17 -10.51 -11.90
C VAL A 519 -21.22 -11.66 -12.22
N HIS A 520 -20.56 -12.26 -11.22
CA HIS A 520 -19.55 -13.27 -11.45
C HIS A 520 -20.15 -14.52 -12.14
N PRO A 521 -19.70 -14.90 -13.35
CA PRO A 521 -20.43 -15.84 -14.20
C PRO A 521 -20.40 -17.29 -13.71
N TYR A 522 -19.48 -17.66 -12.82
CA TYR A 522 -19.22 -19.03 -12.38
C TYR A 522 -19.60 -19.30 -10.92
N GLN A 523 -19.99 -18.29 -10.17
CA GLN A 523 -20.28 -18.39 -8.74
C GLN A 523 -21.52 -17.57 -8.35
N HIS A 524 -22.68 -17.97 -8.84
CA HIS A 524 -23.96 -17.35 -8.43
C HIS A 524 -24.42 -17.76 -7.01
N ARG A 525 -23.53 -18.18 -6.14
CA ARG A 525 -23.83 -18.59 -4.76
C ARG A 525 -23.39 -17.56 -3.72
N GLY A 526 -22.94 -16.40 -4.17
CA GLY A 526 -22.59 -15.29 -3.30
C GLY A 526 -23.83 -14.71 -2.61
N GLN A 527 -23.59 -13.88 -1.63
CA GLN A 527 -24.61 -13.05 -0.99
C GLN A 527 -24.28 -11.59 -1.26
N LEU A 528 -25.27 -10.72 -1.11
CA LEU A 528 -25.03 -9.28 -1.09
C LEU A 528 -24.28 -8.95 0.19
N TYR A 529 -23.05 -8.46 0.04
CA TYR A 529 -22.24 -8.02 1.17
C TYR A 529 -22.61 -6.61 1.57
N THR A 530 -23.04 -6.44 2.82
CA THR A 530 -23.52 -5.18 3.36
C THR A 530 -22.70 -4.74 4.57
N VAL A 531 -22.80 -3.47 4.92
CA VAL A 531 -22.16 -2.93 6.13
C VAL A 531 -22.77 -3.54 7.38
N ASP A 532 -24.09 -3.47 7.48
CA ASP A 532 -24.82 -3.80 8.71
C ASP A 532 -24.75 -5.30 9.06
N ASP A 533 -24.78 -6.19 8.04
CA ASP A 533 -24.75 -7.65 8.28
C ASP A 533 -23.32 -8.24 8.29
N HIS A 534 -22.45 -7.79 7.35
CA HIS A 534 -21.17 -8.47 7.12
C HIS A 534 -19.99 -7.73 7.76
N TYR A 535 -19.84 -6.41 7.46
CA TYR A 535 -18.75 -5.63 8.04
C TYR A 535 -18.87 -5.58 9.56
N MET A 536 -20.06 -5.29 10.08
CA MET A 536 -20.30 -5.17 11.51
C MET A 536 -20.21 -6.51 12.24
N ALA A 537 -20.58 -7.63 11.61
CA ALA A 537 -20.40 -8.97 12.18
C ALA A 537 -18.91 -9.29 12.42
N GLU A 538 -18.07 -9.06 11.42
CA GLU A 538 -16.62 -9.28 11.56
C GLU A 538 -15.99 -8.28 12.54
N ARG A 539 -16.38 -7.02 12.49
CA ARG A 539 -15.94 -6.02 13.47
C ARG A 539 -16.30 -6.45 14.91
N GLN A 540 -17.52 -6.92 15.12
CA GLN A 540 -17.96 -7.44 16.41
C GLN A 540 -17.14 -8.65 16.86
N ARG A 541 -16.85 -9.59 15.95
CA ARG A 541 -15.98 -10.74 16.23
C ARG A 541 -14.59 -10.29 16.72
N LEU A 542 -14.00 -9.31 16.05
CA LEU A 542 -12.69 -8.76 16.42
C LEU A 542 -12.72 -8.11 17.81
N LEU A 543 -13.74 -7.31 18.11
CA LEU A 543 -13.86 -6.60 19.37
C LEU A 543 -14.17 -7.50 20.57
N THR A 544 -14.88 -8.61 20.36
CA THR A 544 -15.33 -9.50 21.44
C THR A 544 -14.54 -10.80 21.56
N SER A 545 -13.98 -11.30 20.45
CA SER A 545 -13.40 -12.64 20.39
C SER A 545 -11.93 -12.67 19.99
N TYR A 546 -11.37 -11.57 19.47
CA TYR A 546 -9.97 -11.48 19.07
C TYR A 546 -9.17 -10.56 19.98
N PHE A 547 -9.41 -9.25 19.94
CA PHE A 547 -8.61 -8.26 20.68
C PHE A 547 -8.58 -8.45 22.21
N PRO A 548 -9.66 -8.90 22.87
CA PRO A 548 -9.62 -9.13 24.32
C PRO A 548 -8.62 -10.20 24.78
N TYR A 549 -8.26 -11.13 23.90
CA TYR A 549 -7.44 -12.29 24.25
C TYR A 549 -6.06 -12.28 23.59
N ARG A 550 -5.90 -11.56 22.47
CA ARG A 550 -4.73 -11.71 21.60
C ARG A 550 -3.42 -11.36 22.27
N SER A 551 -3.32 -10.25 22.97
CA SER A 551 -2.09 -9.81 23.65
C SER A 551 -1.59 -10.87 24.64
N LYS A 552 -2.50 -11.41 25.47
CA LYS A 552 -2.18 -12.46 26.45
C LYS A 552 -1.76 -13.77 25.78
N ASN A 553 -2.44 -14.16 24.69
CA ASN A 553 -2.10 -15.37 23.94
C ASN A 553 -0.70 -15.28 23.34
N VAL A 554 -0.40 -14.16 22.66
CA VAL A 554 0.93 -13.94 22.02
C VAL A 554 2.02 -13.87 23.08
N LEU A 555 1.81 -13.15 24.17
CA LEU A 555 2.80 -13.10 25.26
C LEU A 555 3.08 -14.49 25.83
N LYS A 556 2.04 -15.29 26.08
CA LYS A 556 2.19 -16.68 26.52
C LYS A 556 2.99 -17.51 25.51
N GLN A 557 2.70 -17.38 24.22
CA GLN A 557 3.41 -18.07 23.14
C GLN A 557 4.89 -17.66 23.10
N ILE A 558 5.19 -16.37 23.23
CA ILE A 558 6.56 -15.85 23.26
C ILE A 558 7.33 -16.37 24.47
N LEU A 559 6.75 -16.30 25.66
CA LEU A 559 7.40 -16.77 26.89
C LEU A 559 7.65 -18.29 26.88
N ALA A 560 6.81 -19.05 26.19
CA ALA A 560 7.00 -20.49 26.02
C ALA A 560 8.03 -20.85 24.94
N TYR A 561 8.26 -19.98 23.96
CA TYR A 561 9.18 -20.23 22.85
C TYR A 561 10.58 -19.63 23.08
N VAL A 562 10.63 -18.41 23.60
CA VAL A 562 11.86 -17.66 23.87
C VAL A 562 12.18 -17.84 25.36
N ASP A 563 12.80 -18.99 25.69
CA ASP A 563 13.19 -19.31 27.07
C ASP A 563 14.52 -18.64 27.40
N VAL A 564 14.46 -17.47 28.04
CA VAL A 564 15.63 -16.74 28.52
C VAL A 564 15.49 -16.42 30.00
N ASP A 565 16.56 -16.60 30.74
CA ASP A 565 16.61 -16.26 32.16
C ASP A 565 16.56 -14.73 32.32
N ASP A 566 15.47 -14.23 32.92
CA ASP A 566 15.17 -12.79 33.10
C ASP A 566 16.12 -12.11 34.13
N THR A 567 16.93 -12.90 34.82
CA THR A 567 17.82 -12.42 35.88
C THR A 567 19.07 -11.71 35.35
N GLY A 568 19.27 -11.62 34.04
CA GLY A 568 20.48 -11.05 33.42
C GLY A 568 21.73 -11.94 33.59
N ILE A 569 21.58 -13.08 34.23
CA ILE A 569 22.62 -14.10 34.36
C ILE A 569 22.43 -15.08 33.21
N GLY A 570 23.31 -15.09 32.23
CA GLY A 570 23.24 -15.98 31.08
C GLY A 570 23.09 -17.44 31.56
N SER A 571 22.23 -18.22 30.88
CA SER A 571 22.08 -19.64 31.14
C SER A 571 23.50 -20.29 31.16
N ALA A 572 23.86 -20.84 32.30
CA ALA A 572 25.12 -21.58 32.35
C ALA A 572 24.98 -22.81 31.44
N SER A 573 25.68 -22.84 30.33
CA SER A 573 25.79 -24.05 29.52
C SER A 573 26.30 -25.17 30.41
N ALA A 574 25.66 -26.32 30.40
CA ALA A 574 26.20 -27.51 31.03
C ALA A 574 27.52 -27.85 30.32
N ALA A 575 28.63 -27.40 30.88
CA ALA A 575 29.96 -27.78 30.38
C ALA A 575 30.10 -29.29 30.60
N GLN A 576 30.24 -30.06 29.53
CA GLN A 576 30.86 -31.38 29.64
C GLN A 576 32.25 -31.17 30.17
N ALA A 577 32.50 -31.70 31.40
CA ALA A 577 33.78 -31.56 32.08
C ALA A 577 34.85 -32.33 31.32
N GLN A 578 35.72 -31.61 30.62
CA GLN A 578 37.11 -32.11 30.51
C GLN A 578 37.78 -31.94 31.90
N PRO A 579 38.68 -32.83 32.33
CA PRO A 579 39.29 -32.73 33.62
C PRO A 579 40.23 -31.51 33.66
N ASP A 580 39.71 -30.43 34.18
CA ASP A 580 40.40 -29.18 34.43
C ASP A 580 40.61 -29.09 35.94
N ASN A 581 41.87 -28.99 36.38
CA ASN A 581 42.28 -28.92 37.77
C ASN A 581 42.05 -27.55 38.42
N SER A 582 41.29 -26.67 37.78
CA SER A 582 41.01 -25.34 38.31
C SER A 582 40.07 -25.42 39.52
N PRO A 583 40.24 -24.57 40.53
CA PRO A 583 39.43 -24.64 41.75
C PRO A 583 37.99 -24.20 41.52
N TYR A 584 37.08 -24.87 42.18
CA TYR A 584 35.67 -24.50 42.28
C TYR A 584 35.44 -23.56 43.47
N TYR A 585 34.59 -22.56 43.30
CA TYR A 585 34.17 -21.64 44.36
C TYR A 585 32.64 -21.67 44.50
N ASN A 586 32.15 -21.66 45.76
CA ASN A 586 30.75 -21.48 46.02
C ASN A 586 30.33 -20.00 45.77
N LEU A 587 29.06 -19.68 45.85
CA LEU A 587 28.54 -18.34 45.61
C LEU A 587 29.01 -17.29 46.65
N ASN A 588 29.59 -17.73 47.76
CA ASN A 588 30.18 -16.88 48.79
C ASN A 588 31.69 -16.65 48.54
N GLY A 589 32.23 -17.13 47.44
CA GLY A 589 33.67 -16.99 47.08
C GLY A 589 34.61 -17.95 47.77
N GLN A 590 34.12 -18.97 48.51
CA GLN A 590 34.95 -19.98 49.19
C GLN A 590 35.26 -21.13 48.23
N GLN A 591 36.53 -21.56 48.22
CA GLN A 591 36.99 -22.70 47.42
C GLN A 591 36.37 -24.01 47.91
N VAL A 592 35.91 -24.84 46.97
CA VAL A 592 35.28 -26.15 47.25
C VAL A 592 36.09 -27.24 46.58
N ALA A 593 36.77 -28.09 47.37
CA ALA A 593 37.63 -29.14 46.85
C ALA A 593 36.90 -30.29 46.16
N HIS A 594 35.66 -30.60 46.60
CA HIS A 594 34.81 -31.65 46.02
C HIS A 594 33.38 -31.11 45.86
N PRO A 595 33.10 -30.46 44.73
CA PRO A 595 31.80 -29.86 44.51
C PRO A 595 30.71 -30.94 44.28
N GLY A 596 29.71 -30.96 45.17
CA GLY A 596 28.52 -31.77 45.02
C GLY A 596 27.48 -31.11 44.10
N ARG A 597 26.23 -31.59 44.12
CA ARG A 597 25.13 -30.93 43.39
C ARG A 597 24.97 -29.48 43.86
N GLY A 598 24.99 -28.55 42.95
CA GLY A 598 24.89 -27.13 43.29
C GLY A 598 25.42 -26.19 42.25
N VAL A 599 25.43 -24.89 42.59
CA VAL A 599 25.91 -23.82 41.72
C VAL A 599 27.28 -23.34 42.20
N TYR A 600 28.26 -23.30 41.30
CA TYR A 600 29.65 -22.96 41.59
C TYR A 600 30.19 -21.98 40.57
N ILE A 601 31.29 -21.30 40.90
CA ILE A 601 32.14 -20.53 39.98
C ILE A 601 33.39 -21.35 39.70
N HIS A 602 33.67 -21.61 38.43
CA HIS A 602 34.85 -22.33 37.95
C HIS A 602 35.38 -21.61 36.72
N ASN A 603 36.67 -21.27 36.70
CA ASN A 603 37.31 -20.44 35.65
C ASN A 603 36.60 -19.12 35.39
N GLY A 604 36.10 -18.46 36.45
CA GLY A 604 35.37 -17.20 36.33
C GLY A 604 33.95 -17.33 35.76
N LYS A 605 33.49 -18.56 35.52
CA LYS A 605 32.13 -18.84 35.00
C LYS A 605 31.26 -19.55 36.03
N LYS A 606 29.99 -19.22 36.07
CA LYS A 606 28.99 -19.90 36.88
C LYS A 606 28.66 -21.25 36.24
N ILE A 607 28.75 -22.34 36.99
CA ILE A 607 28.38 -23.69 36.55
C ILE A 607 27.39 -24.34 37.50
N ILE A 608 26.61 -25.29 37.00
CA ILE A 608 25.69 -26.11 37.78
C ILE A 608 26.17 -27.54 37.70
N ILE A 609 26.42 -28.15 38.85
CA ILE A 609 26.71 -29.58 38.99
C ILE A 609 25.39 -30.25 39.39
N LYS A 610 24.88 -31.13 38.50
CA LYS A 610 23.61 -31.87 38.69
C LYS A 610 23.77 -33.13 39.52
#